data_547fd41a6ff0f361dd996bd9b2a4ec5b
#
_entry.id   547fd41a6ff0f361dd996bd9b2a4ec5b
#
_cell.length_a   1.000
_cell.length_b   1.000
_cell.length_c   1.000
_cell.angle_alpha   90.00
_cell.angle_beta   90.00
_cell.angle_gamma   90.00
#
_symmetry.space_group_name_H-M   'P 1'
#
loop_
_entity.id
_entity.type
_entity.pdbx_description
1 polymer ?
#
loop_
_entity_poly.entity_id
_entity_poly.type
_entity_poly.pdbx_seq_one_letter_code
_entity_poly.pdbx_strand_id
1 'polypeptide(L)'
;YEIPDPNTDIELAIQANSSWFSAGQEVVINWGDGSANETVSDTGGSTYIGHTYEDAGVYTIKISGSMKRYGRSGNVNIAGQVLLTRVDSFGKLGITSFEYAFYNCAGLMSVPKTLPDSVTNMLGMFNICNGAAFNPDVSKWDVSKVTNMNRLFRYCSGAAFNPDVSNWDVSNVTNMVYMFGNCSGAAFNPDMKSWTLKTGVNTTNMFAGSKTQPTEWLDELLVAWAANPLQGSNITIDFSPNKFTEVEGAPLPAVADALAILEGKGWTIT
;
A
#
# COMPACT_ATOMS: atom_id res chain seq x y z
N TYR A 1 15.84 -2.31 11.51
CA TYR A 1 15.95 -0.93 11.98
C TYR A 1 17.40 -0.49 12.02
N GLU A 2 17.65 0.75 11.63
CA GLU A 2 18.94 1.43 11.80
C GLU A 2 18.80 2.43 12.93
N ILE A 3 19.49 2.18 14.06
CA ILE A 3 19.39 2.98 15.29
C ILE A 3 20.59 3.93 15.30
N PRO A 4 20.37 5.26 15.10
CA PRO A 4 21.46 6.21 14.92
C PRO A 4 22.16 6.60 16.23
N ASP A 5 21.43 6.61 17.33
CA ASP A 5 21.90 7.09 18.63
C ASP A 5 21.56 6.09 19.76
N PRO A 6 22.38 6.05 20.83
CA PRO A 6 22.04 5.29 22.04
C PRO A 6 20.74 5.77 22.69
N ASN A 7 20.09 4.88 23.44
CA ASN A 7 18.83 5.14 24.14
C ASN A 7 17.69 5.56 23.20
N THR A 8 17.67 5.00 21.99
CA THR A 8 16.62 5.24 21.01
C THR A 8 15.43 4.33 21.22
N ASP A 9 14.26 4.92 21.37
CA ASP A 9 12.99 4.21 21.49
C ASP A 9 12.43 3.88 20.12
N ILE A 10 11.91 2.65 19.98
CA ILE A 10 11.07 2.26 18.86
C ILE A 10 9.77 1.63 19.35
N GLU A 11 8.74 1.71 18.52
CA GLU A 11 7.50 0.98 18.71
C GLU A 11 7.19 0.14 17.48
N LEU A 12 6.65 -1.05 17.70
CA LEU A 12 6.09 -1.88 16.63
C LEU A 12 4.60 -1.55 16.42
N ALA A 13 4.13 -1.76 15.20
CA ALA A 13 2.72 -1.61 14.85
C ALA A 13 1.85 -2.75 15.42
N ILE A 14 2.02 -3.06 16.70
CA ILE A 14 1.33 -4.13 17.46
C ILE A 14 0.79 -3.53 18.76
N GLN A 15 -0.47 -3.84 19.08
CA GLN A 15 -1.07 -3.56 20.39
C GLN A 15 -1.60 -4.87 20.98
N ALA A 16 -1.50 -5.04 22.29
CA ALA A 16 -1.92 -6.26 22.99
C ALA A 16 -3.44 -6.31 23.21
N ASN A 17 -4.23 -6.31 22.12
CA ASN A 17 -5.68 -6.36 22.21
C ASN A 17 -6.34 -7.18 21.08
N SER A 18 -7.64 -7.38 21.18
CA SER A 18 -8.45 -8.19 20.27
C SER A 18 -8.49 -7.68 18.81
N SER A 19 -8.00 -6.48 18.51
CA SER A 19 -7.86 -6.00 17.13
C SER A 19 -6.65 -6.62 16.44
N TRP A 20 -5.60 -6.99 17.19
CA TRP A 20 -4.38 -7.63 16.68
C TRP A 20 -4.38 -9.14 16.83
N PHE A 21 -5.05 -9.66 17.85
CA PHE A 21 -5.06 -11.07 18.20
C PHE A 21 -6.47 -11.64 18.20
N SER A 22 -6.61 -12.88 17.75
CA SER A 22 -7.78 -13.71 18.06
C SER A 22 -7.52 -14.50 19.33
N ALA A 23 -8.54 -15.09 19.92
CA ALA A 23 -8.39 -15.91 21.12
C ALA A 23 -7.32 -17.00 20.92
N GLY A 24 -6.39 -17.07 21.86
CA GLY A 24 -5.28 -18.01 21.84
C GLY A 24 -4.12 -17.68 20.88
N GLN A 25 -4.16 -16.53 20.19
CA GLN A 25 -3.03 -16.05 19.43
C GLN A 25 -2.06 -15.27 20.32
N GLU A 26 -0.77 -15.45 20.06
CA GLU A 26 0.32 -14.70 20.66
C GLU A 26 1.49 -14.61 19.70
N VAL A 27 2.36 -13.64 19.93
CA VAL A 27 3.65 -13.53 19.26
C VAL A 27 4.76 -13.41 20.28
N VAL A 28 5.94 -13.91 19.89
CA VAL A 28 7.19 -13.71 20.62
C VAL A 28 8.06 -12.78 19.79
N ILE A 29 8.51 -11.69 20.38
CA ILE A 29 9.37 -10.67 19.80
C ILE A 29 10.78 -10.84 20.32
N ASN A 30 11.74 -11.00 19.42
CA ASN A 30 13.16 -10.88 19.68
C ASN A 30 13.67 -9.57 19.09
N TRP A 31 14.16 -8.68 19.91
CA TRP A 31 14.56 -7.33 19.52
C TRP A 31 15.90 -7.27 18.80
N GLY A 32 16.70 -8.36 18.85
CA GLY A 32 17.95 -8.48 18.10
C GLY A 32 19.18 -7.87 18.77
N ASP A 33 19.05 -7.34 19.97
CA ASP A 33 20.11 -6.71 20.77
C ASP A 33 20.61 -7.60 21.93
N GLY A 34 20.10 -8.81 22.06
CA GLY A 34 20.43 -9.74 23.14
C GLY A 34 19.55 -9.61 24.38
N SER A 35 18.62 -8.66 24.42
CA SER A 35 17.60 -8.57 25.46
C SER A 35 16.69 -9.79 25.48
N ALA A 36 15.96 -9.98 26.59
CA ALA A 36 15.01 -11.09 26.72
C ALA A 36 13.89 -10.97 25.68
N ASN A 37 13.45 -12.09 25.13
CA ASN A 37 12.29 -12.12 24.25
C ASN A 37 11.02 -11.66 24.99
N GLU A 38 10.17 -10.91 24.30
CA GLU A 38 8.89 -10.45 24.82
C GLU A 38 7.73 -11.25 24.21
N THR A 39 6.81 -11.75 25.05
CA THR A 39 5.59 -12.41 24.58
C THR A 39 4.42 -11.46 24.65
N VAL A 40 3.70 -11.30 23.55
CA VAL A 40 2.57 -10.38 23.41
C VAL A 40 1.33 -11.14 22.96
N SER A 41 0.23 -10.97 23.70
CA SER A 41 -1.08 -11.52 23.39
C SER A 41 -2.18 -10.49 23.70
N ASP A 42 -3.44 -10.87 23.55
CA ASP A 42 -4.58 -10.01 23.92
C ASP A 42 -4.69 -9.87 25.45
N THR A 43 -4.29 -8.73 25.97
CA THR A 43 -4.45 -8.33 27.37
C THR A 43 -5.35 -7.09 27.52
N GLY A 44 -5.99 -6.64 26.42
CA GLY A 44 -6.77 -5.41 26.37
C GLY A 44 -5.95 -4.12 26.30
N GLY A 45 -4.63 -4.23 26.07
CA GLY A 45 -3.72 -3.08 26.00
C GLY A 45 -3.97 -2.18 24.79
N SER A 46 -3.88 -0.87 24.98
CA SER A 46 -4.10 0.14 23.92
C SER A 46 -2.81 0.84 23.46
N THR A 47 -1.68 0.59 24.13
CA THR A 47 -0.37 1.15 23.75
C THR A 47 0.30 0.24 22.72
N TYR A 48 1.15 0.83 21.88
CA TYR A 48 2.01 0.06 20.99
C TYR A 48 3.13 -0.60 21.78
N ILE A 49 3.61 -1.74 21.26
CA ILE A 49 4.70 -2.48 21.90
C ILE A 49 6.00 -1.78 21.54
N GLY A 50 6.75 -1.36 22.56
CA GLY A 50 7.96 -0.56 22.43
C GLY A 50 9.19 -1.21 23.03
N HIS A 51 10.37 -0.75 22.58
CA HIS A 51 11.69 -1.16 23.07
C HIS A 51 12.68 -0.01 22.95
N THR A 52 13.60 0.09 23.93
CA THR A 52 14.69 1.07 23.95
C THR A 52 15.99 0.36 23.61
N TYR A 53 16.68 0.78 22.56
CA TYR A 53 18.02 0.30 22.25
C TYR A 53 19.07 1.13 22.98
N GLU A 54 19.88 0.49 23.81
CA GLU A 54 20.93 1.17 24.60
C GLU A 54 22.10 1.65 23.75
N ASP A 55 22.39 0.93 22.64
CA ASP A 55 23.48 1.25 21.72
C ASP A 55 22.95 1.59 20.32
N ALA A 56 23.73 2.42 19.59
CA ALA A 56 23.52 2.63 18.16
C ALA A 56 23.89 1.37 17.37
N GLY A 57 23.17 1.08 16.30
CA GLY A 57 23.46 -0.12 15.48
C GLY A 57 22.37 -0.48 14.51
N VAL A 58 22.57 -1.59 13.82
CA VAL A 58 21.57 -2.19 12.93
C VAL A 58 20.99 -3.44 13.58
N TYR A 59 19.72 -3.40 13.88
CA TYR A 59 19.03 -4.47 14.58
C TYR A 59 18.00 -5.16 13.71
N THR A 60 17.95 -6.50 13.82
CA THR A 60 16.93 -7.31 13.16
C THR A 60 15.93 -7.83 14.17
N ILE A 61 14.73 -7.24 14.15
CA ILE A 61 13.62 -7.69 14.99
C ILE A 61 13.00 -8.94 14.36
N LYS A 62 12.81 -9.98 15.16
CA LYS A 62 12.15 -11.22 14.73
C LYS A 62 10.85 -11.40 15.52
N ILE A 63 9.76 -11.63 14.78
CA ILE A 63 8.44 -11.89 15.35
C ILE A 63 8.02 -13.29 14.94
N SER A 64 7.68 -14.13 15.90
CA SER A 64 7.20 -15.50 15.67
C SER A 64 5.89 -15.73 16.41
N GLY A 65 5.14 -16.76 16.04
CA GLY A 65 3.81 -17.03 16.61
C GLY A 65 2.68 -16.77 15.65
N SER A 66 1.57 -16.19 16.11
CA SER A 66 0.42 -15.87 15.25
C SER A 66 -0.30 -14.60 15.68
N MET A 67 -0.72 -13.80 14.70
CA MET A 67 -1.56 -12.62 14.88
C MET A 67 -2.39 -12.36 13.62
N LYS A 68 -3.54 -11.72 13.75
CA LYS A 68 -4.37 -11.38 12.58
C LYS A 68 -4.05 -10.02 11.94
N ARG A 69 -3.37 -9.13 12.67
CA ARG A 69 -3.02 -7.80 12.20
C ARG A 69 -1.60 -7.42 12.60
N TYR A 70 -0.85 -6.87 11.66
CA TYR A 70 0.30 -6.02 11.91
C TYR A 70 0.00 -4.65 11.31
N GLY A 71 -0.14 -3.62 12.15
CA GLY A 71 -0.59 -2.33 11.66
C GLY A 71 -1.05 -1.40 12.77
N ARG A 72 -1.66 -0.28 12.42
CA ARG A 72 -2.07 0.79 13.36
C ARG A 72 -3.55 1.07 13.26
N SER A 73 -4.09 1.70 14.31
CA SER A 73 -5.47 2.20 14.32
C SER A 73 -5.52 3.59 13.65
N GLY A 74 -5.29 3.66 12.34
CA GLY A 74 -5.32 4.92 11.58
C GLY A 74 -3.94 5.58 11.42
N ASN A 75 -3.95 6.88 11.09
CA ASN A 75 -2.76 7.69 10.78
C ASN A 75 -2.01 8.11 12.07
N VAL A 76 -1.52 7.17 12.84
CA VAL A 76 -0.81 7.44 14.09
C VAL A 76 0.68 7.23 13.89
N ASN A 77 1.50 8.20 14.27
CA ASN A 77 2.95 8.03 14.36
C ASN A 77 3.30 7.21 15.59
N ILE A 78 4.27 6.31 15.43
CA ILE A 78 4.90 5.54 16.51
C ILE A 78 6.40 5.83 16.55
N ALA A 79 7.03 5.62 17.70
CA ALA A 79 8.45 5.90 17.86
C ALA A 79 9.31 5.07 16.90
N GLY A 80 10.35 5.67 16.35
CA GLY A 80 11.33 5.01 15.49
C GLY A 80 10.81 4.51 14.12
N GLN A 81 9.58 4.81 13.72
CA GLN A 81 9.02 4.30 12.45
C GLN A 81 9.84 4.68 11.22
N VAL A 82 10.46 5.87 11.24
CA VAL A 82 11.33 6.37 10.14
C VAL A 82 12.67 5.63 10.06
N LEU A 83 13.05 4.93 11.12
CA LEU A 83 14.28 4.15 11.25
C LEU A 83 14.15 2.74 10.67
N LEU A 84 12.93 2.31 10.30
CA LEU A 84 12.72 1.03 9.61
C LEU A 84 13.25 1.14 8.18
N THR A 85 14.31 0.41 7.88
CA THR A 85 14.95 0.43 6.56
C THR A 85 14.58 -0.77 5.70
N ARG A 86 14.20 -1.90 6.31
CA ARG A 86 13.96 -3.14 5.58
C ARG A 86 13.01 -4.08 6.30
N VAL A 87 12.18 -4.76 5.52
CA VAL A 87 11.39 -5.92 5.98
C VAL A 87 11.79 -7.13 5.14
N ASP A 88 12.36 -8.15 5.77
CA ASP A 88 12.90 -9.33 5.08
C ASP A 88 11.83 -10.38 4.80
N SER A 89 10.88 -10.53 5.71
CA SER A 89 9.83 -11.54 5.63
C SER A 89 8.60 -11.11 6.42
N PHE A 90 7.41 -11.40 5.90
CA PHE A 90 6.15 -11.31 6.67
C PHE A 90 5.88 -12.57 7.49
N GLY A 91 6.74 -13.60 7.38
CA GLY A 91 6.59 -14.85 8.12
C GLY A 91 5.28 -15.60 7.83
N LYS A 92 4.97 -16.55 8.72
CA LYS A 92 3.73 -17.34 8.69
C LYS A 92 2.82 -16.98 9.88
N LEU A 93 2.66 -15.70 10.16
CA LEU A 93 1.95 -15.20 11.32
C LEU A 93 0.42 -15.27 11.20
N GLY A 94 -0.13 -15.57 9.99
CA GLY A 94 -1.56 -15.60 9.74
C GLY A 94 -2.19 -14.20 9.60
N ILE A 95 -1.38 -13.19 9.25
CA ILE A 95 -1.83 -11.80 9.11
C ILE A 95 -2.87 -11.68 8.00
N THR A 96 -4.01 -11.10 8.32
CA THR A 96 -5.08 -10.77 7.36
C THR A 96 -5.15 -9.27 7.05
N SER A 97 -4.52 -8.43 7.89
CA SER A 97 -4.55 -6.99 7.74
C SER A 97 -3.17 -6.35 8.01
N PHE A 98 -2.72 -5.55 7.02
CA PHE A 98 -1.59 -4.63 7.12
C PHE A 98 -2.05 -3.16 7.18
N GLU A 99 -3.18 -2.89 7.80
CA GLU A 99 -3.73 -1.55 7.93
C GLU A 99 -2.73 -0.60 8.62
N TYR A 100 -2.25 0.43 7.90
CA TYR A 100 -1.22 1.39 8.30
C TYR A 100 0.07 0.75 8.86
N ALA A 101 0.43 -0.45 8.39
CA ALA A 101 1.58 -1.21 8.91
C ALA A 101 2.89 -0.43 8.84
N PHE A 102 3.14 0.20 7.72
CA PHE A 102 4.36 0.98 7.45
C PHE A 102 4.05 2.47 7.21
N TYR A 103 3.02 2.99 7.88
CA TYR A 103 2.67 4.40 7.81
C TYR A 103 3.86 5.28 8.20
N ASN A 104 4.20 6.26 7.33
CA ASN A 104 5.30 7.22 7.54
C ASN A 104 6.68 6.55 7.77
N CYS A 105 6.91 5.37 7.18
CA CYS A 105 8.23 4.71 7.20
C CYS A 105 9.11 5.27 6.07
N ALA A 106 9.55 6.52 6.19
CA ALA A 106 10.32 7.21 5.14
C ALA A 106 11.69 6.58 4.88
N GLY A 107 12.24 5.84 5.85
CA GLY A 107 13.51 5.10 5.70
C GLY A 107 13.37 3.76 4.99
N LEU A 108 12.15 3.27 4.75
CA LEU A 108 11.93 1.93 4.21
C LEU A 108 12.41 1.83 2.75
N MET A 109 13.35 0.93 2.48
CA MET A 109 13.94 0.71 1.15
C MET A 109 13.50 -0.59 0.51
N SER A 110 13.11 -1.60 1.30
CA SER A 110 12.72 -2.89 0.75
C SER A 110 11.66 -3.60 1.59
N VAL A 111 10.85 -4.40 0.91
CA VAL A 111 9.81 -5.26 1.47
C VAL A 111 9.97 -6.70 0.95
N PRO A 112 9.37 -7.71 1.60
CA PRO A 112 9.38 -9.08 1.10
C PRO A 112 8.80 -9.17 -0.32
N LYS A 113 9.37 -10.06 -1.14
CA LYS A 113 8.91 -10.29 -2.53
C LYS A 113 7.52 -10.94 -2.62
N THR A 114 7.01 -11.49 -1.53
CA THR A 114 5.70 -12.16 -1.49
C THR A 114 4.83 -11.60 -0.38
N LEU A 115 3.55 -11.41 -0.69
CA LEU A 115 2.52 -11.07 0.28
C LEU A 115 1.95 -12.37 0.88
N PRO A 116 1.62 -12.44 2.18
CA PRO A 116 0.93 -13.60 2.73
C PRO A 116 -0.46 -13.79 2.10
N ASP A 117 -0.80 -15.02 1.71
CA ASP A 117 -2.07 -15.36 1.03
C ASP A 117 -3.33 -15.09 1.87
N SER A 118 -3.17 -14.82 3.16
CA SER A 118 -4.25 -14.47 4.08
C SER A 118 -4.65 -13.00 4.05
N VAL A 119 -3.86 -12.13 3.39
CA VAL A 119 -4.08 -10.67 3.44
C VAL A 119 -5.27 -10.26 2.60
N THR A 120 -6.19 -9.53 3.23
CA THR A 120 -7.39 -8.98 2.58
C THR A 120 -7.48 -7.45 2.73
N ASN A 121 -6.73 -6.86 3.68
CA ASN A 121 -6.77 -5.43 3.97
C ASN A 121 -5.37 -4.81 3.96
N MET A 122 -5.14 -3.86 3.06
CA MET A 122 -3.91 -3.10 2.90
C MET A 122 -4.16 -1.59 3.04
N LEU A 123 -5.22 -1.19 3.78
CA LEU A 123 -5.56 0.21 4.02
C LEU A 123 -4.34 1.00 4.52
N GLY A 124 -3.88 1.98 3.75
CA GLY A 124 -2.78 2.88 4.12
C GLY A 124 -1.45 2.22 4.45
N MET A 125 -1.22 0.97 4.00
CA MET A 125 -0.03 0.19 4.37
C MET A 125 1.28 0.97 4.22
N PHE A 126 1.44 1.74 3.15
CA PHE A 126 2.61 2.58 2.86
C PHE A 126 2.29 4.08 2.82
N ASN A 127 1.18 4.50 3.43
CA ASN A 127 0.80 5.90 3.42
C ASN A 127 1.92 6.79 4.05
N ILE A 128 2.31 7.85 3.33
CA ILE A 128 3.41 8.78 3.68
C ILE A 128 4.82 8.14 3.66
N CYS A 129 5.04 7.00 3.01
CA CYS A 129 6.39 6.51 2.75
C CYS A 129 7.04 7.36 1.65
N ASN A 130 7.52 8.56 2.01
CA ASN A 130 7.98 9.58 1.06
C ASN A 130 9.52 9.68 0.96
N GLY A 131 10.25 8.69 1.45
CA GLY A 131 11.71 8.63 1.31
C GLY A 131 12.14 8.67 -0.16
N ALA A 132 13.23 9.38 -0.47
CA ALA A 132 13.66 9.60 -1.84
C ALA A 132 13.93 8.30 -2.62
N ALA A 133 14.39 7.25 -1.94
CA ALA A 133 14.68 5.93 -2.49
C ALA A 133 13.52 4.92 -2.34
N PHE A 134 12.40 5.32 -1.72
CA PHE A 134 11.28 4.40 -1.52
C PHE A 134 10.66 3.99 -2.86
N ASN A 135 10.85 2.75 -3.24
CA ASN A 135 10.19 2.10 -4.37
C ASN A 135 10.12 0.59 -4.09
N PRO A 136 9.11 0.13 -3.34
CA PRO A 136 9.04 -1.26 -2.92
C PRO A 136 8.82 -2.19 -4.12
N ASP A 137 9.58 -3.30 -4.19
CA ASP A 137 9.34 -4.37 -5.18
C ASP A 137 8.11 -5.19 -4.75
N VAL A 138 6.96 -4.82 -5.31
CA VAL A 138 5.67 -5.47 -5.09
C VAL A 138 5.17 -6.23 -6.31
N SER A 139 6.02 -6.36 -7.34
CA SER A 139 5.67 -6.93 -8.65
C SER A 139 5.18 -8.38 -8.60
N LYS A 140 5.59 -9.13 -7.56
CA LYS A 140 5.21 -10.54 -7.35
C LYS A 140 4.19 -10.76 -6.24
N TRP A 141 3.60 -9.69 -5.70
CA TRP A 141 2.57 -9.83 -4.69
C TRP A 141 1.29 -10.39 -5.29
N ASP A 142 0.79 -11.48 -4.73
CA ASP A 142 -0.56 -11.96 -5.00
C ASP A 142 -1.56 -11.14 -4.19
N VAL A 143 -2.25 -10.23 -4.86
CA VAL A 143 -3.27 -9.36 -4.26
C VAL A 143 -4.70 -9.81 -4.59
N SER A 144 -4.87 -11.00 -5.19
CA SER A 144 -6.17 -11.50 -5.65
C SER A 144 -7.23 -11.65 -4.55
N LYS A 145 -6.81 -11.74 -3.28
CA LYS A 145 -7.72 -11.78 -2.12
C LYS A 145 -7.92 -10.43 -1.44
N VAL A 146 -7.19 -9.41 -1.87
CA VAL A 146 -7.27 -8.07 -1.26
C VAL A 146 -8.57 -7.39 -1.68
N THR A 147 -9.27 -6.84 -0.71
CA THR A 147 -10.53 -6.12 -0.92
C THR A 147 -10.41 -4.62 -0.64
N ASN A 148 -9.43 -4.22 0.13
CA ASN A 148 -9.23 -2.83 0.56
C ASN A 148 -7.80 -2.35 0.32
N MET A 149 -7.65 -1.40 -0.62
CA MET A 149 -6.40 -0.70 -0.97
C MET A 149 -6.51 0.82 -0.75
N ASN A 150 -7.49 1.26 0.08
CA ASN A 150 -7.66 2.68 0.38
C ASN A 150 -6.35 3.26 0.93
N ARG A 151 -5.88 4.36 0.34
CA ARG A 151 -4.64 5.07 0.73
C ARG A 151 -3.36 4.22 0.73
N LEU A 152 -3.34 3.09 0.01
CA LEU A 152 -2.21 2.14 0.04
C LEU A 152 -0.85 2.85 -0.13
N PHE A 153 -0.74 3.73 -1.12
CA PHE A 153 0.47 4.51 -1.44
C PHE A 153 0.26 6.03 -1.33
N ARG A 154 -0.76 6.47 -0.62
CA ARG A 154 -1.05 7.91 -0.53
C ARG A 154 0.15 8.68 0.05
N TYR A 155 0.50 9.82 -0.56
CA TYR A 155 1.67 10.63 -0.21
C TYR A 155 3.03 9.92 -0.36
N CYS A 156 3.15 8.88 -1.19
CA CYS A 156 4.43 8.34 -1.58
C CYS A 156 5.03 9.23 -2.67
N SER A 157 5.72 10.30 -2.27
CA SER A 157 6.23 11.35 -3.16
C SER A 157 7.74 11.29 -3.40
N GLY A 158 8.42 10.23 -2.94
CA GLY A 158 9.84 10.01 -3.16
C GLY A 158 10.20 9.99 -4.65
N ALA A 159 11.39 10.50 -5.00
CA ALA A 159 11.80 10.66 -6.40
C ALA A 159 11.82 9.34 -7.19
N ALA A 160 12.15 8.23 -6.53
CA ALA A 160 12.22 6.89 -7.13
C ALA A 160 10.87 6.15 -7.15
N PHE A 161 9.83 6.67 -6.50
CA PHE A 161 8.58 5.94 -6.32
C PHE A 161 7.86 5.68 -7.64
N ASN A 162 7.83 4.44 -8.05
CA ASN A 162 7.06 3.90 -9.16
C ASN A 162 6.89 2.39 -8.99
N PRO A 163 5.99 1.92 -8.11
CA PRO A 163 5.82 0.50 -7.83
C PRO A 163 5.30 -0.22 -9.07
N ASP A 164 5.89 -1.38 -9.39
CA ASP A 164 5.36 -2.25 -10.43
C ASP A 164 4.12 -2.99 -9.93
N VAL A 165 2.96 -2.54 -10.41
CA VAL A 165 1.64 -3.10 -10.10
C VAL A 165 0.98 -3.76 -11.32
N SER A 166 1.73 -3.91 -12.41
CA SER A 166 1.24 -4.38 -13.71
C SER A 166 0.66 -5.80 -13.68
N ASN A 167 1.14 -6.64 -12.75
CA ASN A 167 0.67 -8.03 -12.61
C ASN A 167 -0.39 -8.24 -11.51
N TRP A 168 -0.89 -7.18 -10.91
CA TRP A 168 -1.86 -7.30 -9.83
C TRP A 168 -3.25 -7.70 -10.32
N ASP A 169 -3.81 -8.76 -9.77
CA ASP A 169 -5.24 -9.08 -9.91
C ASP A 169 -6.05 -8.30 -8.88
N VAL A 170 -6.64 -7.19 -9.32
CA VAL A 170 -7.44 -6.29 -8.47
C VAL A 170 -8.95 -6.53 -8.59
N SER A 171 -9.37 -7.64 -9.24
CA SER A 171 -10.77 -7.93 -9.53
C SER A 171 -11.66 -8.11 -8.29
N ASN A 172 -11.06 -8.34 -7.12
CA ASN A 172 -11.77 -8.42 -5.85
C ASN A 172 -11.75 -7.12 -5.02
N VAL A 173 -10.97 -6.12 -5.44
CA VAL A 173 -10.83 -4.87 -4.68
C VAL A 173 -12.13 -4.06 -4.77
N THR A 174 -12.63 -3.62 -3.63
CA THR A 174 -13.85 -2.80 -3.51
C THR A 174 -13.57 -1.36 -3.15
N ASN A 175 -12.37 -1.07 -2.64
CA ASN A 175 -12.00 0.26 -2.15
C ASN A 175 -10.57 0.63 -2.55
N MET A 176 -10.42 1.63 -3.43
CA MET A 176 -9.17 2.21 -3.91
C MET A 176 -9.10 3.73 -3.65
N VAL A 177 -9.92 4.24 -2.71
CA VAL A 177 -10.00 5.67 -2.39
C VAL A 177 -8.60 6.20 -2.04
N TYR A 178 -8.15 7.28 -2.73
CA TYR A 178 -6.81 7.87 -2.56
C TYR A 178 -5.64 6.88 -2.72
N MET A 179 -5.79 5.76 -3.43
CA MET A 179 -4.74 4.72 -3.51
C MET A 179 -3.37 5.29 -3.89
N PHE A 180 -3.32 6.18 -4.86
CA PHE A 180 -2.16 6.92 -5.33
C PHE A 180 -2.25 8.43 -5.08
N GLY A 181 -3.15 8.87 -4.21
CA GLY A 181 -3.34 10.29 -3.93
C GLY A 181 -2.05 10.98 -3.46
N ASN A 182 -1.73 12.14 -4.05
CA ASN A 182 -0.52 12.92 -3.78
C ASN A 182 0.80 12.17 -4.02
N CYS A 183 0.85 11.22 -4.97
CA CYS A 183 2.07 10.59 -5.46
C CYS A 183 2.72 11.51 -6.49
N SER A 184 3.59 12.41 -6.06
CA SER A 184 4.20 13.47 -6.90
C SER A 184 5.66 13.21 -7.28
N GLY A 185 6.21 12.02 -6.96
CA GLY A 185 7.59 11.64 -7.27
C GLY A 185 7.90 11.67 -8.76
N ALA A 186 9.14 12.02 -9.13
CA ALA A 186 9.52 12.21 -10.53
C ALA A 186 9.35 10.95 -11.38
N ALA A 187 9.59 9.75 -10.80
CA ALA A 187 9.47 8.48 -11.49
C ALA A 187 8.04 7.95 -11.56
N PHE A 188 7.07 8.50 -10.79
CA PHE A 188 5.72 7.96 -10.69
C PHE A 188 5.01 7.86 -12.04
N ASN A 189 4.75 6.64 -12.47
CA ASN A 189 4.07 6.29 -13.74
C ASN A 189 3.55 4.84 -13.67
N PRO A 190 2.50 4.55 -12.88
CA PRO A 190 2.05 3.18 -12.64
C PRO A 190 1.44 2.55 -13.90
N ASP A 191 1.84 1.31 -14.23
CA ASP A 191 1.18 0.53 -15.28
C ASP A 191 0.01 -0.27 -14.70
N MET A 192 -1.20 0.07 -15.13
CA MET A 192 -2.46 -0.55 -14.71
C MET A 192 -3.28 -1.09 -15.90
N LYS A 193 -2.68 -1.21 -17.08
CA LYS A 193 -3.39 -1.62 -18.31
C LYS A 193 -4.01 -3.01 -18.20
N SER A 194 -3.38 -3.91 -17.44
CA SER A 194 -3.86 -5.28 -17.21
C SER A 194 -4.99 -5.39 -16.18
N TRP A 195 -5.27 -4.33 -15.42
CA TRP A 195 -6.23 -4.40 -14.33
C TRP A 195 -7.65 -4.63 -14.82
N THR A 196 -8.34 -5.55 -14.12
CA THR A 196 -9.78 -5.74 -14.25
C THR A 196 -10.44 -5.17 -12.98
N LEU A 197 -11.07 -4.02 -13.10
CA LEU A 197 -11.72 -3.37 -11.98
C LEU A 197 -13.06 -4.04 -11.68
N LYS A 198 -13.36 -4.23 -10.39
CA LYS A 198 -14.64 -4.78 -9.93
C LYS A 198 -15.78 -3.79 -10.21
N THR A 199 -16.95 -4.31 -10.60
CA THR A 199 -18.17 -3.52 -10.71
C THR A 199 -18.42 -2.72 -9.42
N GLY A 200 -18.60 -1.40 -9.55
CA GLY A 200 -18.88 -0.49 -8.43
C GLY A 200 -17.72 -0.31 -7.44
N VAL A 201 -16.48 -0.62 -7.82
CA VAL A 201 -15.30 -0.30 -6.99
C VAL A 201 -15.25 1.20 -6.69
N ASN A 202 -14.93 1.54 -5.44
CA ASN A 202 -14.77 2.95 -5.06
C ASN A 202 -13.36 3.45 -5.38
N THR A 203 -13.24 4.30 -6.40
CA THR A 203 -12.00 4.91 -6.87
C THR A 203 -11.90 6.40 -6.57
N THR A 204 -12.74 6.91 -5.64
CA THR A 204 -12.80 8.33 -5.29
C THR A 204 -11.40 8.88 -4.95
N ASN A 205 -11.02 9.95 -5.65
CA ASN A 205 -9.74 10.63 -5.45
C ASN A 205 -8.50 9.72 -5.63
N MET A 206 -8.60 8.63 -6.40
CA MET A 206 -7.53 7.65 -6.56
C MET A 206 -6.20 8.31 -6.93
N PHE A 207 -6.22 9.34 -7.77
CA PHE A 207 -5.05 10.10 -8.24
C PHE A 207 -5.02 11.55 -7.78
N ALA A 208 -5.91 11.97 -6.89
CA ALA A 208 -5.99 13.38 -6.47
C ALA A 208 -4.65 13.94 -5.99
N GLY A 209 -4.19 15.04 -6.60
CA GLY A 209 -2.92 15.69 -6.25
C GLY A 209 -1.66 14.92 -6.68
N SER A 210 -1.79 13.86 -7.47
CA SER A 210 -0.65 13.10 -8.00
C SER A 210 0.04 13.84 -9.14
N LYS A 211 1.27 13.39 -9.49
CA LYS A 211 2.00 13.88 -10.65
C LYS A 211 1.16 13.69 -11.91
N THR A 212 1.09 14.72 -12.74
CA THR A 212 0.53 14.60 -14.08
C THR A 212 1.34 13.63 -14.92
N GLN A 213 0.69 12.65 -15.50
CA GLN A 213 1.28 11.68 -16.40
C GLN A 213 1.32 12.23 -17.84
N PRO A 214 2.19 11.69 -18.72
CA PRO A 214 2.08 11.94 -20.16
C PRO A 214 0.66 11.60 -20.67
N THR A 215 0.17 12.33 -21.67
CA THR A 215 -1.17 12.10 -22.21
C THR A 215 -1.34 10.68 -22.75
N GLU A 216 -0.29 10.14 -23.38
CA GLU A 216 -0.25 8.78 -23.91
C GLU A 216 -0.50 7.71 -22.83
N TRP A 217 -0.11 7.99 -21.59
CA TRP A 217 -0.37 7.07 -20.47
C TRP A 217 -1.86 6.83 -20.25
N LEU A 218 -2.66 7.91 -20.26
CA LEU A 218 -4.11 7.79 -20.07
C LEU A 218 -4.77 7.20 -21.31
N ASP A 219 -4.32 7.58 -22.50
CA ASP A 219 -4.82 7.04 -23.77
C ASP A 219 -4.67 5.51 -23.83
N GLU A 220 -3.46 5.01 -23.55
CA GLU A 220 -3.17 3.57 -23.55
C GLU A 220 -3.96 2.83 -22.47
N LEU A 221 -4.11 3.43 -21.28
CA LEU A 221 -4.87 2.86 -20.17
C LEU A 221 -6.34 2.69 -20.52
N LEU A 222 -6.98 3.73 -21.06
CA LEU A 222 -8.40 3.71 -21.44
C LEU A 222 -8.67 2.70 -22.56
N VAL A 223 -7.81 2.67 -23.58
CA VAL A 223 -7.91 1.70 -24.68
C VAL A 223 -7.77 0.26 -24.16
N ALA A 224 -6.81 0.01 -23.28
CA ALA A 224 -6.61 -1.32 -22.69
C ALA A 224 -7.81 -1.75 -21.83
N TRP A 225 -8.34 -0.85 -21.01
CA TRP A 225 -9.50 -1.15 -20.17
C TRP A 225 -10.79 -1.35 -20.98
N ALA A 226 -10.99 -0.59 -22.04
CA ALA A 226 -12.13 -0.78 -22.94
C ALA A 226 -12.09 -2.11 -23.68
N ALA A 227 -10.89 -2.56 -24.07
CA ALA A 227 -10.67 -3.84 -24.75
C ALA A 227 -10.86 -5.05 -23.82
N ASN A 228 -10.82 -4.86 -22.49
CA ASN A 228 -10.99 -5.96 -21.53
C ASN A 228 -12.48 -6.33 -21.38
N PRO A 229 -12.94 -7.51 -21.84
CA PRO A 229 -14.34 -7.90 -21.75
C PRO A 229 -14.83 -8.14 -20.31
N LEU A 230 -13.89 -8.43 -19.38
CA LEU A 230 -14.17 -8.70 -17.98
C LEU A 230 -14.22 -7.42 -17.13
N GLN A 231 -13.97 -6.25 -17.76
CA GLN A 231 -13.95 -4.97 -17.05
C GLN A 231 -15.31 -4.68 -16.39
N GLY A 232 -15.26 -4.33 -15.10
CA GLY A 232 -16.45 -4.03 -14.30
C GLY A 232 -17.28 -2.86 -14.86
N SER A 233 -18.46 -2.69 -14.33
CA SER A 233 -19.40 -1.62 -14.70
C SER A 233 -19.67 -0.67 -13.53
N ASN A 234 -20.31 0.48 -13.80
CA ASN A 234 -20.70 1.48 -12.82
C ASN A 234 -19.51 1.97 -11.97
N ILE A 235 -18.43 2.39 -12.64
CA ILE A 235 -17.22 2.89 -12.01
C ILE A 235 -17.12 4.40 -12.27
N THR A 236 -16.88 5.18 -11.22
CA THR A 236 -16.57 6.59 -11.33
C THR A 236 -15.09 6.78 -11.01
N ILE A 237 -14.31 7.30 -11.96
CA ILE A 237 -12.88 7.53 -11.75
C ILE A 237 -12.50 8.93 -12.24
N ASP A 238 -11.79 9.67 -11.39
CA ASP A 238 -11.23 10.98 -11.69
C ASP A 238 -9.71 10.83 -11.91
N PHE A 239 -9.28 11.14 -13.11
CA PHE A 239 -7.87 11.15 -13.50
C PHE A 239 -7.21 12.53 -13.36
N SER A 240 -7.93 13.55 -12.89
CA SER A 240 -7.36 14.88 -12.72
C SER A 240 -6.05 14.87 -11.91
N PRO A 241 -5.00 15.54 -12.33
CA PRO A 241 -4.92 16.49 -13.44
C PRO A 241 -4.56 15.90 -14.82
N ASN A 242 -4.58 14.56 -14.97
CA ASN A 242 -4.22 13.89 -16.22
C ASN A 242 -5.27 14.16 -17.30
N LYS A 243 -4.83 14.22 -18.55
CA LYS A 243 -5.68 14.42 -19.71
C LYS A 243 -5.30 13.41 -20.79
N PHE A 244 -6.26 13.04 -21.60
CA PHE A 244 -5.99 12.30 -22.85
C PHE A 244 -5.52 13.24 -23.97
N THR A 245 -4.93 12.65 -25.01
CA THR A 245 -4.46 13.38 -26.18
C THR A 245 -5.67 13.87 -26.98
N GLU A 246 -5.69 15.18 -27.29
CA GLU A 246 -6.70 15.81 -28.13
C GLU A 246 -6.09 16.30 -29.44
N VAL A 247 -6.83 16.16 -30.54
CA VAL A 247 -6.53 16.76 -31.83
C VAL A 247 -7.73 17.65 -32.20
N GLU A 248 -7.49 18.96 -32.42
CA GLU A 248 -8.53 19.95 -32.70
C GLU A 248 -9.63 20.00 -31.61
N GLY A 249 -9.27 19.73 -30.33
CA GLY A 249 -10.23 19.77 -29.24
C GLY A 249 -11.06 18.48 -29.05
N ALA A 250 -10.77 17.43 -29.80
CA ALA A 250 -11.40 16.11 -29.66
C ALA A 250 -10.36 15.03 -29.31
N PRO A 251 -10.73 13.99 -28.54
CA PRO A 251 -9.85 12.86 -28.28
C PRO A 251 -9.49 12.11 -29.57
N LEU A 252 -8.33 11.42 -29.56
CA LEU A 252 -7.95 10.52 -30.65
C LEU A 252 -9.07 9.48 -30.91
N PRO A 253 -9.30 9.02 -32.13
CA PRO A 253 -10.38 8.09 -32.45
C PRO A 253 -10.40 6.84 -31.55
N ALA A 254 -9.25 6.21 -31.31
CA ALA A 254 -9.17 5.04 -30.43
C ALA A 254 -9.54 5.35 -28.97
N VAL A 255 -9.25 6.57 -28.48
CA VAL A 255 -9.63 7.02 -27.14
C VAL A 255 -11.12 7.33 -27.09
N ALA A 256 -11.67 7.97 -28.13
CA ALA A 256 -13.10 8.23 -28.22
C ALA A 256 -13.93 6.93 -28.24
N ASP A 257 -13.50 5.92 -28.98
CA ASP A 257 -14.12 4.59 -29.00
C ASP A 257 -14.02 3.91 -27.61
N ALA A 258 -12.86 4.02 -26.96
CA ALA A 258 -12.65 3.47 -25.62
C ALA A 258 -13.57 4.12 -24.58
N LEU A 259 -13.68 5.46 -24.60
CA LEU A 259 -14.59 6.21 -23.73
C LEU A 259 -16.04 5.76 -23.95
N ALA A 260 -16.50 5.68 -25.21
CA ALA A 260 -17.86 5.24 -25.52
C ALA A 260 -18.16 3.81 -25.01
N ILE A 261 -17.19 2.88 -25.11
CA ILE A 261 -17.32 1.52 -24.58
C ILE A 261 -17.45 1.53 -23.05
N LEU A 262 -16.60 2.29 -22.35
CA LEU A 262 -16.59 2.34 -20.89
C LEU A 262 -17.85 3.08 -20.38
N GLU A 263 -18.24 4.17 -20.99
CA GLU A 263 -19.48 4.89 -20.67
C GLU A 263 -20.72 4.00 -20.91
N GLY A 264 -20.71 3.18 -21.97
CA GLY A 264 -21.74 2.17 -22.23
C GLY A 264 -21.83 1.10 -21.13
N LYS A 265 -20.76 0.90 -20.36
CA LYS A 265 -20.75 0.07 -19.14
C LYS A 265 -21.11 0.86 -17.87
N GLY A 266 -21.54 2.13 -18.00
CA GLY A 266 -21.92 3.00 -16.88
C GLY A 266 -20.73 3.64 -16.15
N TRP A 267 -19.57 3.77 -16.81
CA TRP A 267 -18.44 4.50 -16.23
C TRP A 267 -18.67 6.01 -16.32
N THR A 268 -18.17 6.71 -15.31
CA THR A 268 -18.01 8.17 -15.33
C THR A 268 -16.50 8.46 -15.21
N ILE A 269 -15.95 9.07 -16.25
CA ILE A 269 -14.51 9.38 -16.36
C ILE A 269 -14.36 10.90 -16.39
N THR A 270 -13.61 11.47 -15.44
CA THR A 270 -13.40 12.91 -15.29
C THR A 270 -11.92 13.26 -15.09
#